data_e843af2bbd0b891fcaa2f7f2d9c22960
#
_entry.id   e843af2bbd0b891fcaa2f7f2d9c22960
#
_cell.length_a   1.000
_cell.length_b   1.000
_cell.length_c   1.000
_cell.angle_alpha   90.00
_cell.angle_beta   90.00
_cell.angle_gamma   90.00
#
_symmetry.space_group_name_H-M   'P 1'
#
loop_
_entity.id
_entity.type
_entity.pdbx_description
1 polymer ?
#
loop_
_entity_poly.entity_id
_entity_poly.type
_entity_poly.pdbx_seq_one_letter_code
_entity_poly.pdbx_strand_id
1 'polypeptide(L)'
;MLTLSKFPDPDTLASAVVDRQRPAVAKALNLLDDKRPEARRLAARLLLLLPQEKVYASGHLVGLTGPPGAGKSSLTAALITLWRERGLRVAVLAVDPSSPISGGALLGDRLRMLSGQIDNDVFIRSLACRGEFGGLSAEVWPMSLVMLAAFDIVLVETVGVGQKEIDVSKLTDTTVFVAQPASGDSIQFLKAGIMEVPHLLVVNKEDLGLAARRTLAELRATLKPAFDDSSWQVPALSASAARGTGIVELADGIEAHRCWLQEKNQLTPRRKNFQAEWIVKRLGEEFGRFGIDSLGGTTVLMAELAQSGSSPFEQYDMLRQRFLSSWKGKQM
;
A
#
# COMPACT_ATOMS: atom_id res chain seq x y z
N MET A 1 -29.58 30.97 9.23
CA MET A 1 -29.51 29.50 9.42
C MET A 1 -28.23 29.02 8.78
N LEU A 2 -27.16 28.86 9.56
CA LEU A 2 -25.90 28.30 9.11
C LEU A 2 -26.12 26.79 8.97
N THR A 3 -26.27 26.30 7.75
CA THR A 3 -26.20 24.87 7.44
C THR A 3 -24.76 24.43 7.79
N LEU A 4 -24.59 23.85 8.98
CA LEU A 4 -23.35 23.15 9.33
C LEU A 4 -23.07 22.15 8.19
N SER A 5 -22.03 22.40 7.41
CA SER A 5 -21.56 21.50 6.37
C SER A 5 -21.39 20.11 7.00
N LYS A 6 -22.05 19.11 6.41
CA LYS A 6 -22.02 17.71 6.87
C LYS A 6 -20.60 17.11 6.77
N PHE A 7 -19.69 17.81 6.12
CA PHE A 7 -18.31 17.42 5.85
C PHE A 7 -17.32 18.41 6.46
N PRO A 8 -16.13 17.94 6.87
CA PRO A 8 -15.05 18.82 7.33
C PRO A 8 -14.54 19.69 6.18
N ASP A 9 -14.12 20.91 6.51
CA ASP A 9 -13.41 21.79 5.57
C ASP A 9 -12.05 21.17 5.19
N PRO A 10 -11.73 21.01 3.89
CA PRO A 10 -10.52 20.35 3.45
C PRO A 10 -9.23 21.07 3.85
N ASP A 11 -9.22 22.40 3.87
CA ASP A 11 -8.03 23.20 4.19
C ASP A 11 -7.66 23.01 5.68
N THR A 12 -8.63 23.15 6.57
CA THR A 12 -8.47 22.87 8.01
C THR A 12 -8.10 21.41 8.26
N LEU A 13 -8.73 20.49 7.53
CA LEU A 13 -8.48 19.06 7.68
C LEU A 13 -7.07 18.68 7.23
N ALA A 14 -6.59 19.24 6.12
CA ALA A 14 -5.24 19.01 5.62
C ALA A 14 -4.18 19.48 6.63
N SER A 15 -4.31 20.69 7.16
CA SER A 15 -3.41 21.21 8.20
C SER A 15 -3.39 20.29 9.42
N ALA A 16 -4.56 19.89 9.92
CA ALA A 16 -4.67 19.00 11.07
C ALA A 16 -4.10 17.59 10.81
N VAL A 17 -4.16 17.08 9.55
CA VAL A 17 -3.50 15.82 9.15
C VAL A 17 -1.98 15.99 9.20
N VAL A 18 -1.45 17.08 8.65
CA VAL A 18 -0.01 17.40 8.66
C VAL A 18 0.50 17.56 10.09
N ASP A 19 -0.29 18.19 10.95
CA ASP A 19 -0.05 18.32 12.40
C ASP A 19 -0.25 17.00 13.16
N ARG A 20 -0.59 15.92 12.45
CA ARG A 20 -0.68 14.55 12.98
C ARG A 20 -1.79 14.36 14.02
N GLN A 21 -2.83 15.17 13.93
CA GLN A 21 -3.98 15.03 14.80
C GLN A 21 -4.73 13.72 14.44
N ARG A 22 -4.64 12.72 15.32
CA ARG A 22 -5.25 11.39 15.11
C ARG A 22 -6.73 11.43 14.68
N PRO A 23 -7.60 12.30 15.27
CA PRO A 23 -8.98 12.46 14.81
C PRO A 23 -9.08 13.02 13.39
N ALA A 24 -8.16 13.90 12.98
CA ALA A 24 -8.13 14.47 11.63
C ALA A 24 -7.72 13.40 10.60
N VAL A 25 -6.70 12.60 10.88
CA VAL A 25 -6.33 11.46 10.03
C VAL A 25 -7.54 10.51 9.86
N ALA A 26 -8.22 10.15 10.94
CA ALA A 26 -9.39 9.28 10.88
C ALA A 26 -10.52 9.89 10.03
N LYS A 27 -10.81 11.21 10.18
CA LYS A 27 -11.81 11.93 9.38
C LYS A 27 -11.42 11.99 7.90
N ALA A 28 -10.14 12.24 7.59
CA ALA A 28 -9.61 12.25 6.23
C ALA A 28 -9.79 10.89 5.55
N LEU A 29 -9.46 9.80 6.23
CA LEU A 29 -9.66 8.45 5.70
C LEU A 29 -11.14 8.10 5.50
N ASN A 30 -12.03 8.55 6.38
CA ASN A 30 -13.47 8.37 6.21
C ASN A 30 -14.00 9.19 5.02
N LEU A 31 -13.46 10.39 4.77
CA LEU A 31 -13.81 11.20 3.60
C LEU A 31 -13.41 10.51 2.29
N LEU A 32 -12.24 9.87 2.25
CA LEU A 32 -11.79 9.08 1.10
C LEU A 32 -12.64 7.83 0.84
N ASP A 33 -13.17 7.24 1.89
CA ASP A 33 -14.04 6.05 1.80
C ASP A 33 -15.48 6.38 1.37
N ASP A 34 -15.88 7.65 1.44
CA ASP A 34 -17.22 8.12 1.10
C ASP A 34 -17.40 8.27 -0.42
N LYS A 35 -18.34 7.53 -0.99
CA LYS A 35 -18.58 7.47 -2.44
C LYS A 35 -19.44 8.64 -2.97
N ARG A 36 -20.01 9.48 -2.09
CA ARG A 36 -20.88 10.59 -2.51
C ARG A 36 -20.09 11.62 -3.33
N PRO A 37 -20.70 12.22 -4.37
CA PRO A 37 -20.01 13.16 -5.26
C PRO A 37 -19.40 14.37 -4.52
N GLU A 38 -20.07 14.86 -3.49
CA GLU A 38 -19.58 15.97 -2.66
C GLU A 38 -18.33 15.54 -1.86
N ALA A 39 -18.36 14.38 -1.20
CA ALA A 39 -17.23 13.84 -0.47
C ALA A 39 -16.01 13.63 -1.39
N ARG A 40 -16.22 13.12 -2.60
CA ARG A 40 -15.16 12.94 -3.59
C ARG A 40 -14.49 14.27 -3.97
N ARG A 41 -15.26 15.34 -4.19
CA ARG A 41 -14.71 16.67 -4.48
C ARG A 41 -13.86 17.20 -3.32
N LEU A 42 -14.34 17.04 -2.10
CA LEU A 42 -13.60 17.46 -0.90
C LEU A 42 -12.35 16.60 -0.69
N ALA A 43 -12.43 15.29 -0.95
CA ALA A 43 -11.28 14.38 -0.92
C ALA A 43 -10.22 14.75 -1.96
N ALA A 44 -10.61 15.12 -3.18
CA ALA A 44 -9.70 15.61 -4.21
C ALA A 44 -8.97 16.88 -3.73
N ARG A 45 -9.71 17.83 -3.18
CA ARG A 45 -9.15 19.07 -2.61
C ARG A 45 -8.20 18.78 -1.46
N LEU A 46 -8.59 17.88 -0.54
CA LEU A 46 -7.74 17.46 0.57
C LEU A 46 -6.39 16.94 0.09
N LEU A 47 -6.37 16.03 -0.88
CA LEU A 47 -5.12 15.43 -1.39
C LEU A 47 -4.20 16.45 -2.05
N LEU A 48 -4.75 17.48 -2.72
CA LEU A 48 -3.94 18.58 -3.27
C LEU A 48 -3.27 19.45 -2.22
N LEU A 49 -3.92 19.62 -1.08
CA LEU A 49 -3.43 20.43 0.04
C LEU A 49 -2.37 19.72 0.88
N LEU A 50 -2.19 18.41 0.71
CA LEU A 50 -1.13 17.68 1.40
C LEU A 50 0.26 18.10 0.87
N PRO A 51 1.31 18.10 1.73
CA PRO A 51 2.67 18.46 1.32
C PRO A 51 3.22 17.44 0.31
N GLN A 52 3.24 17.81 -0.96
CA GLN A 52 3.56 16.94 -2.09
C GLN A 52 4.97 16.34 -1.97
N GLU A 53 5.95 17.12 -1.50
CA GLU A 53 7.31 16.62 -1.27
C GLU A 53 7.32 15.45 -0.28
N LYS A 54 6.61 15.59 0.84
CA LYS A 54 6.53 14.54 1.85
C LYS A 54 5.80 13.31 1.32
N VAL A 55 4.70 13.51 0.60
CA VAL A 55 3.86 12.44 0.06
C VAL A 55 4.56 11.67 -1.07
N TYR A 56 5.35 12.34 -1.92
CA TYR A 56 5.95 11.71 -3.10
C TYR A 56 7.46 11.49 -2.99
N ALA A 57 8.19 12.20 -2.14
CA ALA A 57 9.65 12.15 -2.11
C ALA A 57 10.26 11.72 -0.77
N SER A 58 9.52 11.74 0.36
CA SER A 58 10.14 11.44 1.66
C SER A 58 9.59 10.23 2.36
N GLY A 59 8.37 10.15 2.82
CA GLY A 59 7.85 9.00 3.59
C GLY A 59 8.15 7.64 2.96
N HIS A 60 7.91 6.54 3.65
CA HIS A 60 8.16 5.19 3.16
C HIS A 60 6.89 4.34 3.16
N LEU A 61 6.46 3.88 2.00
CA LEU A 61 5.31 2.99 1.83
C LEU A 61 5.78 1.55 1.67
N VAL A 62 5.54 0.74 2.70
CA VAL A 62 6.02 -0.65 2.80
C VAL A 62 4.85 -1.61 2.65
N GLY A 63 4.94 -2.55 1.73
CA GLY A 63 3.97 -3.64 1.56
C GLY A 63 4.44 -4.91 2.24
N LEU A 64 3.58 -5.51 3.05
CA LEU A 64 3.84 -6.81 3.66
C LEU A 64 2.85 -7.83 3.10
N THR A 65 3.35 -8.82 2.38
CA THR A 65 2.56 -9.85 1.72
C THR A 65 3.09 -11.25 1.97
N GLY A 66 2.34 -12.27 1.63
CA GLY A 66 2.71 -13.67 1.82
C GLY A 66 1.51 -14.53 2.26
N PRO A 67 1.64 -15.87 2.31
CA PRO A 67 0.53 -16.77 2.59
C PRO A 67 -0.13 -16.56 3.95
N PRO A 68 -1.38 -17.03 4.13
CA PRO A 68 -2.03 -17.06 5.44
C PRO A 68 -1.18 -17.84 6.43
N GLY A 69 -1.17 -17.41 7.69
CA GLY A 69 -0.40 -18.09 8.73
C GLY A 69 1.11 -17.87 8.69
N ALA A 70 1.68 -17.13 7.72
CA ALA A 70 3.10 -16.81 7.69
C ALA A 70 3.55 -15.88 8.83
N GLY A 71 2.60 -15.29 9.57
CA GLY A 71 2.89 -14.42 10.71
C GLY A 71 3.14 -12.97 10.35
N LYS A 72 2.53 -12.48 9.26
CA LYS A 72 2.62 -11.08 8.82
C LYS A 72 2.27 -10.10 9.93
N SER A 73 1.11 -10.26 10.55
CA SER A 73 0.65 -9.37 11.63
C SER A 73 1.58 -9.38 12.86
N SER A 74 2.20 -10.52 13.16
CA SER A 74 3.21 -10.59 14.22
C SER A 74 4.49 -9.85 13.85
N LEU A 75 4.94 -9.97 12.59
CA LEU A 75 6.08 -9.19 12.07
C LEU A 75 5.75 -7.69 12.03
N THR A 76 4.53 -7.32 11.61
CA THR A 76 4.05 -5.94 11.65
C THR A 76 4.15 -5.37 13.06
N ALA A 77 3.68 -6.10 14.07
CA ALA A 77 3.76 -5.65 15.47
C ALA A 77 5.23 -5.47 15.93
N ALA A 78 6.10 -6.42 15.61
CA ALA A 78 7.53 -6.33 15.97
C ALA A 78 8.24 -5.17 15.26
N LEU A 79 7.95 -4.94 13.98
CA LEU A 79 8.48 -3.81 13.21
C LEU A 79 7.97 -2.46 13.76
N ILE A 80 6.69 -2.35 14.13
CA ILE A 80 6.13 -1.15 14.77
C ILE A 80 6.92 -0.84 16.03
N THR A 81 7.12 -1.81 16.92
CA THR A 81 7.86 -1.63 18.16
C THR A 81 9.26 -1.10 17.89
N LEU A 82 10.02 -1.75 16.98
CA LEU A 82 11.37 -1.33 16.64
C LEU A 82 11.43 0.07 16.01
N TRP A 83 10.51 0.38 15.08
CA TRP A 83 10.47 1.71 14.45
C TRP A 83 10.08 2.80 15.45
N ARG A 84 9.22 2.48 16.43
CA ARG A 84 8.90 3.39 17.54
C ARG A 84 10.12 3.65 18.44
N GLU A 85 10.90 2.61 18.75
CA GLU A 85 12.16 2.74 19.49
C GLU A 85 13.19 3.62 18.73
N ARG A 86 13.15 3.60 17.39
CA ARG A 86 13.94 4.48 16.51
C ARG A 86 13.35 5.91 16.38
N GLY A 87 12.26 6.22 17.09
CA GLY A 87 11.58 7.54 17.05
C GLY A 87 10.74 7.77 15.80
N LEU A 88 10.52 6.76 14.95
CA LEU A 88 9.72 6.87 13.73
C LEU A 88 8.22 6.71 14.03
N ARG A 89 7.38 7.42 13.29
CA ARG A 89 5.93 7.33 13.38
C ARG A 89 5.42 6.36 12.32
N VAL A 90 4.52 5.48 12.74
CA VAL A 90 4.10 4.35 11.90
C VAL A 90 2.59 4.34 11.71
N ALA A 91 2.14 4.28 10.47
CA ALA A 91 0.75 3.97 10.15
C ALA A 91 0.64 2.58 9.51
N VAL A 92 -0.47 1.90 9.76
CA VAL A 92 -0.78 0.60 9.16
C VAL A 92 -2.14 0.65 8.47
N LEU A 93 -2.16 0.26 7.20
CA LEU A 93 -3.36 -0.10 6.46
C LEU A 93 -3.45 -1.63 6.41
N ALA A 94 -4.26 -2.21 7.27
CA ALA A 94 -4.53 -3.64 7.27
C ALA A 94 -5.70 -3.93 6.32
N VAL A 95 -5.41 -4.64 5.23
CA VAL A 95 -6.42 -4.99 4.22
C VAL A 95 -6.95 -6.37 4.54
N ASP A 96 -8.11 -6.42 5.18
CA ASP A 96 -8.77 -7.64 5.65
C ASP A 96 -9.75 -8.22 4.60
N PRO A 97 -9.99 -9.54 4.60
CA PRO A 97 -11.10 -10.09 3.82
C PRO A 97 -12.40 -9.48 4.32
N SER A 98 -13.30 -9.18 3.39
CA SER A 98 -14.64 -8.74 3.76
C SER A 98 -15.38 -9.83 4.51
N SER A 99 -16.04 -9.47 5.61
CA SER A 99 -16.96 -10.39 6.27
C SER A 99 -18.07 -10.77 5.28
N PRO A 100 -18.36 -12.08 5.10
CA PRO A 100 -19.45 -12.52 4.21
C PRO A 100 -20.82 -11.98 4.63
N ILE A 101 -20.99 -11.64 5.91
CA ILE A 101 -22.28 -11.22 6.50
C ILE A 101 -22.41 -9.70 6.49
N SER A 102 -21.38 -8.97 6.94
CA SER A 102 -21.45 -7.51 7.12
C SER A 102 -20.73 -6.71 6.03
N GLY A 103 -19.93 -7.35 5.18
CA GLY A 103 -19.07 -6.69 4.20
C GLY A 103 -17.94 -5.85 4.80
N GLY A 104 -17.83 -5.82 6.14
CA GLY A 104 -16.81 -5.05 6.87
C GLY A 104 -15.50 -5.83 7.08
N ALA A 105 -14.45 -5.14 7.50
CA ALA A 105 -13.17 -5.74 7.86
C ALA A 105 -13.30 -6.62 9.11
N LEU A 106 -12.59 -7.74 9.13
CA LEU A 106 -12.53 -8.63 10.29
C LEU A 106 -11.55 -8.06 11.32
N LEU A 107 -12.07 -7.50 12.40
CA LEU A 107 -11.31 -6.75 13.41
C LEU A 107 -10.34 -7.59 14.27
N GLY A 108 -10.28 -8.91 14.08
CA GLY A 108 -9.52 -9.82 14.98
C GLY A 108 -8.01 -9.59 15.00
N ASP A 109 -7.39 -9.23 13.89
CA ASP A 109 -5.94 -9.05 13.80
C ASP A 109 -5.47 -7.68 14.32
N ARG A 110 -6.34 -6.67 14.29
CA ARG A 110 -6.02 -5.33 14.79
C ARG A 110 -5.64 -5.30 16.28
N LEU A 111 -6.30 -6.14 17.10
CA LEU A 111 -6.03 -6.22 18.53
C LEU A 111 -4.67 -6.86 18.86
N ARG A 112 -4.16 -7.73 17.98
CA ARG A 112 -2.85 -8.36 18.15
C ARG A 112 -1.69 -7.40 17.88
N MET A 113 -1.91 -6.37 17.06
CA MET A 113 -0.91 -5.34 16.77
C MET A 113 -0.76 -4.33 17.91
N LEU A 114 -1.79 -4.21 18.76
CA LEU A 114 -1.83 -3.27 19.87
C LEU A 114 -1.41 -3.98 21.16
N SER A 115 -0.13 -4.19 21.37
CA SER A 115 0.39 -4.64 22.67
C SER A 115 0.34 -3.50 23.70
N GLY A 116 -0.83 -3.23 24.26
CA GLY A 116 -1.01 -2.70 25.61
C GLY A 116 -0.87 -1.20 25.87
N GLN A 117 -0.35 -0.34 24.99
CA GLN A 117 -0.30 1.11 25.20
C GLN A 117 -0.81 1.88 23.99
N ILE A 118 -1.63 2.92 24.25
CA ILE A 118 -2.06 3.87 23.23
C ILE A 118 -0.86 4.76 22.89
N ASP A 119 -0.14 4.43 21.81
CA ASP A 119 0.90 5.27 21.25
C ASP A 119 0.28 6.24 20.21
N ASN A 120 0.39 7.53 20.44
CA ASN A 120 -0.14 8.56 19.53
C ASN A 120 0.57 8.59 18.18
N ASP A 121 1.79 8.08 18.12
CA ASP A 121 2.60 7.98 16.91
C ASP A 121 2.39 6.68 16.15
N VAL A 122 1.42 5.86 16.56
CA VAL A 122 0.95 4.67 15.83
C VAL A 122 -0.50 4.83 15.41
N PHE A 123 -0.80 4.64 14.14
CA PHE A 123 -2.16 4.69 13.60
C PHE A 123 -2.46 3.42 12.81
N ILE A 124 -3.56 2.73 13.13
CA ILE A 124 -3.97 1.50 12.46
C ILE A 124 -5.37 1.66 11.88
N ARG A 125 -5.51 1.40 10.58
CA ARG A 125 -6.79 1.38 9.86
C ARG A 125 -6.98 0.03 9.18
N SER A 126 -8.05 -0.68 9.53
CA SER A 126 -8.49 -1.85 8.77
C SER A 126 -9.41 -1.45 7.62
N LEU A 127 -9.19 -2.04 6.46
CA LEU A 127 -9.99 -1.89 5.25
C LEU A 127 -10.53 -3.24 4.82
N ALA A 128 -11.82 -3.31 4.51
CA ALA A 128 -12.41 -4.49 3.92
C ALA A 128 -12.14 -4.55 2.41
N CYS A 129 -11.82 -5.71 1.85
CA CYS A 129 -11.62 -5.91 0.41
C CYS A 129 -12.88 -5.67 -0.45
N ARG A 130 -14.08 -5.54 0.13
CA ARG A 130 -15.38 -5.23 -0.46
C ARG A 130 -15.73 -5.98 -1.75
N GLY A 131 -15.27 -7.24 -1.89
CA GLY A 131 -15.64 -8.09 -3.03
C GLY A 131 -14.99 -7.73 -4.37
N GLU A 132 -14.02 -6.82 -4.39
CA GLU A 132 -13.22 -6.56 -5.60
C GLU A 132 -12.43 -7.82 -5.93
N PHE A 133 -12.78 -8.46 -7.07
CA PHE A 133 -12.09 -9.63 -7.57
C PHE A 133 -10.66 -9.22 -7.93
N GLY A 134 -9.70 -9.81 -7.20
CA GLY A 134 -8.29 -9.76 -7.61
C GLY A 134 -7.50 -8.53 -7.12
N GLY A 135 -7.90 -7.77 -6.06
CA GLY A 135 -7.10 -6.60 -5.74
C GLY A 135 -7.24 -6.02 -4.34
N LEU A 136 -6.36 -5.08 -4.04
CA LEU A 136 -6.51 -4.15 -2.94
C LEU A 136 -7.68 -3.20 -3.25
N SER A 137 -8.43 -2.81 -2.21
CA SER A 137 -9.49 -1.80 -2.33
C SER A 137 -8.95 -0.55 -3.03
N ALA A 138 -9.75 0.03 -3.92
CA ALA A 138 -9.39 1.24 -4.66
C ALA A 138 -9.04 2.43 -3.74
N GLU A 139 -9.45 2.39 -2.48
CA GLU A 139 -9.17 3.43 -1.49
C GLU A 139 -7.76 3.32 -0.88
N VAL A 140 -7.05 2.18 -1.01
CA VAL A 140 -5.72 1.98 -0.40
C VAL A 140 -4.72 3.03 -0.86
N TRP A 141 -4.65 3.31 -2.17
CA TRP A 141 -3.71 4.30 -2.70
C TRP A 141 -3.96 5.72 -2.15
N PRO A 142 -5.15 6.34 -2.32
CA PRO A 142 -5.39 7.68 -1.78
C PRO A 142 -5.29 7.75 -0.25
N MET A 143 -5.65 6.69 0.48
CA MET A 143 -5.47 6.63 1.93
C MET A 143 -3.98 6.57 2.32
N SER A 144 -3.15 5.88 1.55
CA SER A 144 -1.71 5.86 1.75
C SER A 144 -1.10 7.26 1.62
N LEU A 145 -1.58 8.10 0.68
CA LEU A 145 -1.11 9.48 0.53
C LEU A 145 -1.41 10.34 1.78
N VAL A 146 -2.62 10.21 2.35
CA VAL A 146 -2.98 10.88 3.62
C VAL A 146 -2.08 10.42 4.75
N MET A 147 -1.83 9.12 4.86
CA MET A 147 -0.96 8.59 5.91
C MET A 147 0.49 9.01 5.72
N LEU A 148 1.03 9.03 4.49
CA LEU A 148 2.38 9.52 4.20
C LEU A 148 2.56 11.00 4.55
N ALA A 149 1.50 11.82 4.50
CA ALA A 149 1.55 13.20 4.95
C ALA A 149 1.74 13.33 6.48
N ALA A 150 1.29 12.35 7.26
CA ALA A 150 1.32 12.38 8.72
C ALA A 150 2.40 11.50 9.36
N PHE A 151 2.77 10.37 8.74
CA PHE A 151 3.65 9.35 9.29
C PHE A 151 4.93 9.18 8.46
N ASP A 152 5.98 8.65 9.09
CA ASP A 152 7.27 8.43 8.45
C ASP A 152 7.29 7.10 7.68
N ILE A 153 6.60 6.09 8.22
CA ILE A 153 6.41 4.78 7.60
C ILE A 153 4.91 4.47 7.52
N VAL A 154 4.48 4.05 6.33
CA VAL A 154 3.12 3.53 6.11
C VAL A 154 3.24 2.07 5.67
N LEU A 155 2.74 1.16 6.48
CA LEU A 155 2.76 -0.27 6.20
C LEU A 155 1.40 -0.72 5.67
N VAL A 156 1.38 -1.35 4.50
CA VAL A 156 0.20 -1.98 3.91
C VAL A 156 0.32 -3.49 4.11
N GLU A 157 -0.51 -4.04 4.98
CA GLU A 157 -0.56 -5.47 5.24
C GLU A 157 -1.72 -6.12 4.50
N THR A 158 -1.46 -7.20 3.77
CA THR A 158 -2.49 -7.97 3.05
C THR A 158 -2.76 -9.31 3.71
N VAL A 159 -3.98 -9.83 3.52
CA VAL A 159 -4.46 -11.09 4.15
C VAL A 159 -4.09 -12.32 3.32
N GLY A 160 -3.03 -12.34 2.56
CA GLY A 160 -2.47 -13.54 1.94
C GLY A 160 -3.48 -14.56 1.38
N VAL A 161 -4.46 -14.14 0.58
CA VAL A 161 -5.43 -15.03 -0.06
C VAL A 161 -5.34 -14.91 -1.58
N GLY A 162 -4.47 -15.70 -2.20
CA GLY A 162 -4.38 -15.84 -3.66
C GLY A 162 -3.61 -14.70 -4.35
N GLN A 163 -3.91 -14.43 -5.62
CA GLN A 163 -3.17 -13.50 -6.50
C GLN A 163 -3.06 -12.03 -6.01
N LYS A 164 -3.61 -11.71 -4.85
CA LYS A 164 -3.56 -10.37 -4.21
C LYS A 164 -2.16 -9.96 -3.72
N GLU A 165 -1.26 -10.93 -3.63
CA GLU A 165 0.13 -10.67 -3.23
C GLU A 165 0.90 -9.81 -4.23
N ILE A 166 0.54 -9.89 -5.52
CA ILE A 166 1.13 -9.07 -6.59
C ILE A 166 0.61 -7.62 -6.53
N ASP A 167 -0.63 -7.42 -6.12
CA ASP A 167 -1.24 -6.09 -6.17
C ASP A 167 -0.64 -5.11 -5.15
N VAL A 168 -0.13 -5.61 -4.01
CA VAL A 168 0.54 -4.75 -3.03
C VAL A 168 1.83 -4.14 -3.58
N SER A 169 2.54 -4.86 -4.45
CA SER A 169 3.79 -4.37 -5.06
C SER A 169 3.57 -3.21 -6.03
N LYS A 170 2.37 -3.12 -6.60
CA LYS A 170 1.95 -2.04 -7.50
C LYS A 170 1.52 -0.77 -6.78
N LEU A 171 1.57 -0.77 -5.45
CA LEU A 171 1.17 0.35 -4.60
C LEU A 171 2.22 0.75 -3.59
N THR A 172 3.31 -0.02 -3.43
CA THR A 172 4.28 0.19 -2.35
C THR A 172 5.69 0.40 -2.88
N ASP A 173 6.43 1.26 -2.18
CA ASP A 173 7.82 1.55 -2.52
C ASP A 173 8.69 0.31 -2.31
N THR A 174 8.49 -0.35 -1.17
CA THR A 174 9.19 -1.58 -0.79
C THR A 174 8.18 -2.68 -0.51
N THR A 175 8.31 -3.81 -1.19
CA THR A 175 7.48 -5.00 -0.94
C THR A 175 8.29 -6.07 -0.25
N VAL A 176 7.82 -6.53 0.90
CA VAL A 176 8.39 -7.64 1.67
C VAL A 176 7.48 -8.85 1.52
N PHE A 177 8.03 -9.95 1.01
CA PHE A 177 7.33 -11.22 0.97
C PHE A 177 7.70 -12.07 2.18
N VAL A 178 6.69 -12.47 2.96
CA VAL A 178 6.84 -13.28 4.17
C VAL A 178 6.55 -14.74 3.84
N ALA A 179 7.58 -15.56 3.84
CA ALA A 179 7.47 -17.00 3.67
C ALA A 179 7.26 -17.72 4.99
N GLN A 180 6.50 -18.82 4.95
CA GLN A 180 6.31 -19.70 6.08
C GLN A 180 7.21 -20.94 5.91
N PRO A 181 7.94 -21.37 6.96
CA PRO A 181 8.69 -22.63 6.94
C PRO A 181 7.81 -23.83 6.65
N ALA A 182 8.36 -24.82 5.93
CA ALA A 182 7.70 -26.09 5.56
C ALA A 182 6.36 -25.95 4.79
N SER A 183 6.07 -24.80 4.23
CA SER A 183 4.91 -24.59 3.36
C SER A 183 5.33 -24.79 1.90
N GLY A 184 4.87 -25.89 1.27
CA GLY A 184 5.08 -26.14 -0.16
C GLY A 184 4.50 -25.01 -1.03
N ASP A 185 3.46 -24.33 -0.55
CA ASP A 185 2.82 -23.22 -1.22
C ASP A 185 3.76 -22.02 -1.38
N SER A 186 4.63 -21.71 -0.38
CA SER A 186 5.58 -20.60 -0.46
C SER A 186 6.52 -20.74 -1.67
N ILE A 187 6.95 -21.97 -2.00
CA ILE A 187 7.82 -22.27 -3.14
C ILE A 187 7.04 -22.26 -4.45
N GLN A 188 5.78 -22.71 -4.44
CA GLN A 188 4.92 -22.66 -5.64
C GLN A 188 4.56 -21.22 -6.01
N PHE A 189 4.31 -20.34 -5.05
CA PHE A 189 4.14 -18.91 -5.28
C PHE A 189 5.37 -18.30 -5.96
N LEU A 190 6.55 -18.71 -5.53
CA LEU A 190 7.82 -18.24 -6.10
C LEU A 190 8.02 -18.76 -7.54
N LYS A 191 7.63 -19.99 -7.84
CA LYS A 191 7.71 -20.58 -9.19
C LYS A 191 6.68 -20.00 -10.17
N ALA A 192 5.56 -19.48 -9.69
CA ALA A 192 4.48 -18.90 -10.52
C ALA A 192 4.78 -17.49 -11.06
N GLY A 193 6.04 -17.03 -11.07
CA GLY A 193 6.44 -15.71 -11.59
C GLY A 193 6.30 -14.56 -10.58
N ILE A 194 5.96 -14.86 -9.32
CA ILE A 194 5.85 -13.85 -8.25
C ILE A 194 7.24 -13.38 -7.76
N MET A 195 8.30 -14.05 -8.18
CA MET A 195 9.70 -13.75 -7.80
C MET A 195 10.22 -12.38 -8.25
N GLU A 196 9.63 -11.80 -9.29
CA GLU A 196 10.06 -10.51 -9.83
C GLU A 196 9.45 -9.31 -9.06
N VAL A 197 8.63 -9.59 -8.06
CA VAL A 197 7.80 -8.61 -7.37
C VAL A 197 8.37 -8.12 -6.04
N PRO A 198 8.86 -8.99 -5.11
CA PRO A 198 9.33 -8.53 -3.81
C PRO A 198 10.73 -7.91 -3.86
N HIS A 199 10.92 -6.87 -3.06
CA HIS A 199 12.22 -6.23 -2.85
C HIS A 199 12.99 -6.87 -1.70
N LEU A 200 12.30 -7.55 -0.78
CA LEU A 200 12.88 -8.36 0.28
C LEU A 200 12.10 -9.67 0.44
N LEU A 201 12.80 -10.75 0.73
CA LEU A 201 12.22 -12.01 1.15
C LEU A 201 12.54 -12.25 2.63
N VAL A 202 11.57 -12.66 3.43
CA VAL A 202 11.79 -13.02 4.83
C VAL A 202 11.13 -14.35 5.15
N VAL A 203 11.88 -15.28 5.70
CA VAL A 203 11.35 -16.51 6.31
C VAL A 203 11.08 -16.20 7.77
N ASN A 204 9.78 -16.06 8.12
CA ASN A 204 9.39 -15.87 9.50
C ASN A 204 9.34 -17.23 10.25
N LYS A 205 9.22 -17.20 11.58
CA LYS A 205 9.24 -18.38 12.44
C LYS A 205 10.58 -19.15 12.36
N GLU A 206 11.69 -18.41 12.37
CA GLU A 206 13.05 -18.99 12.42
C GLU A 206 13.24 -19.98 13.59
N ASP A 207 12.48 -19.81 14.67
CA ASP A 207 12.42 -20.70 15.83
C ASP A 207 11.99 -22.13 15.50
N LEU A 208 11.44 -22.41 14.32
CA LEU A 208 11.18 -23.75 13.80
C LEU A 208 12.46 -24.46 13.27
N GLY A 209 13.63 -23.85 13.42
CA GLY A 209 14.94 -24.45 13.22
C GLY A 209 15.22 -24.95 11.80
N LEU A 210 15.36 -26.28 11.62
CA LEU A 210 15.74 -26.86 10.32
C LEU A 210 14.74 -26.54 9.20
N ALA A 211 13.44 -26.48 9.49
CA ALA A 211 12.44 -26.16 8.49
C ALA A 211 12.63 -24.73 7.94
N ALA A 212 12.88 -23.76 8.82
CA ALA A 212 13.13 -22.37 8.42
C ALA A 212 14.42 -22.24 7.61
N ARG A 213 15.50 -22.93 8.02
CA ARG A 213 16.79 -22.92 7.28
C ARG A 213 16.66 -23.52 5.88
N ARG A 214 15.91 -24.61 5.71
CA ARG A 214 15.64 -25.21 4.40
C ARG A 214 14.88 -24.23 3.50
N THR A 215 13.79 -23.65 4.00
CA THR A 215 13.02 -22.67 3.23
C THR A 215 13.89 -21.48 2.84
N LEU A 216 14.73 -20.96 3.73
CA LEU A 216 15.65 -19.87 3.42
C LEU A 216 16.67 -20.24 2.33
N ALA A 217 17.25 -21.45 2.39
CA ALA A 217 18.17 -21.94 1.37
C ALA A 217 17.49 -22.10 0.00
N GLU A 218 16.27 -22.62 -0.03
CA GLU A 218 15.46 -22.75 -1.24
C GLU A 218 15.11 -21.38 -1.83
N LEU A 219 14.74 -20.40 -1.01
CA LEU A 219 14.50 -19.03 -1.46
C LEU A 219 15.76 -18.41 -2.07
N ARG A 220 16.92 -18.55 -1.41
CA ARG A 220 18.19 -18.05 -1.92
C ARG A 220 18.59 -18.69 -3.24
N ALA A 221 18.33 -19.98 -3.41
CA ALA A 221 18.61 -20.69 -4.65
C ALA A 221 17.74 -20.26 -5.84
N THR A 222 16.57 -19.67 -5.57
CA THR A 222 15.66 -19.17 -6.61
C THR A 222 15.92 -17.72 -7.00
N LEU A 223 16.63 -16.94 -6.16
CA LEU A 223 17.00 -15.57 -6.47
C LEU A 223 18.02 -15.55 -7.62
N LYS A 224 17.68 -14.82 -8.68
CA LYS A 224 18.61 -14.53 -9.77
C LYS A 224 19.62 -13.49 -9.28
N PRO A 225 20.91 -13.61 -9.65
CA PRO A 225 21.85 -12.51 -9.46
C PRO A 225 21.32 -11.24 -10.15
N ALA A 226 21.59 -10.07 -9.56
CA ALA A 226 21.30 -8.81 -10.24
C ALA A 226 22.04 -8.77 -11.59
N PHE A 227 21.39 -8.19 -12.61
CA PHE A 227 21.95 -8.11 -13.98
C PHE A 227 23.21 -7.22 -14.05
N ASP A 228 23.30 -6.26 -13.14
CA ASP A 228 24.43 -5.34 -12.98
C ASP A 228 24.49 -4.79 -11.54
N ASP A 229 25.60 -4.13 -11.20
CA ASP A 229 25.79 -3.50 -9.89
C ASP A 229 24.84 -2.31 -9.61
N SER A 230 24.09 -1.87 -10.62
CA SER A 230 23.12 -0.79 -10.49
C SER A 230 21.73 -1.27 -10.08
N SER A 231 21.46 -2.56 -10.15
CA SER A 231 20.19 -3.19 -9.82
C SER A 231 20.08 -3.51 -8.33
N TRP A 232 18.87 -3.43 -7.79
CA TRP A 232 18.62 -3.86 -6.41
C TRP A 232 18.81 -5.38 -6.27
N GLN A 233 19.66 -5.80 -5.33
CA GLN A 233 19.82 -7.21 -4.99
C GLN A 233 18.82 -7.57 -3.89
N VAL A 234 17.88 -8.46 -4.21
CA VAL A 234 16.84 -8.88 -3.27
C VAL A 234 17.44 -9.70 -2.15
N PRO A 235 17.46 -9.23 -0.88
CA PRO A 235 17.96 -10.02 0.22
C PRO A 235 16.94 -11.09 0.65
N ALA A 236 17.42 -12.27 1.04
CA ALA A 236 16.62 -13.28 1.72
C ALA A 236 17.08 -13.41 3.17
N LEU A 237 16.21 -13.01 4.08
CA LEU A 237 16.41 -12.89 5.52
C LEU A 237 15.64 -13.97 6.28
N SER A 238 16.00 -14.22 7.53
CA SER A 238 15.18 -14.99 8.47
C SER A 238 14.82 -14.14 9.66
N ALA A 239 13.63 -14.37 10.23
CA ALA A 239 13.17 -13.68 11.42
C ALA A 239 12.26 -14.57 12.27
N SER A 240 12.15 -14.26 13.55
CA SER A 240 11.11 -14.78 14.43
C SER A 240 10.45 -13.62 15.18
N ALA A 241 9.26 -13.25 14.76
CA ALA A 241 8.48 -12.24 15.45
C ALA A 241 8.19 -12.65 16.91
N ALA A 242 8.08 -13.95 17.19
CA ALA A 242 7.83 -14.46 18.54
C ALA A 242 9.04 -14.32 19.48
N ARG A 243 10.26 -14.38 18.92
CA ARG A 243 11.52 -14.27 19.70
C ARG A 243 12.20 -12.91 19.55
N GLY A 244 11.71 -12.05 18.67
CA GLY A 244 12.33 -10.76 18.36
C GLY A 244 13.66 -10.86 17.58
N THR A 245 14.01 -12.04 17.04
CA THR A 245 15.23 -12.23 16.26
C THR A 245 15.04 -11.87 14.79
N GLY A 246 16.05 -11.29 14.13
CA GLY A 246 16.01 -10.93 12.70
C GLY A 246 15.13 -9.73 12.37
N ILE A 247 14.51 -9.07 13.38
CA ILE A 247 13.62 -7.92 13.17
C ILE A 247 14.43 -6.67 12.83
N VAL A 248 15.60 -6.49 13.45
CA VAL A 248 16.51 -5.38 13.16
C VAL A 248 17.02 -5.47 11.73
N GLU A 249 17.49 -6.64 11.32
CA GLU A 249 18.00 -6.92 9.98
C GLU A 249 16.91 -6.73 8.91
N LEU A 250 15.67 -7.11 9.22
CA LEU A 250 14.53 -6.87 8.33
C LEU A 250 14.23 -5.37 8.19
N ALA A 251 14.20 -4.63 9.29
CA ALA A 251 13.94 -3.19 9.26
C ALA A 251 15.07 -2.44 8.53
N ASP A 252 16.33 -2.83 8.75
CA ASP A 252 17.48 -2.26 8.08
C ASP A 252 17.49 -2.57 6.57
N GLY A 253 17.07 -3.77 6.17
CA GLY A 253 16.89 -4.13 4.77
C GLY A 253 15.79 -3.31 4.08
N ILE A 254 14.68 -3.05 4.77
CA ILE A 254 13.61 -2.18 4.30
C ILE A 254 14.13 -0.74 4.10
N GLU A 255 14.88 -0.21 5.07
CA GLU A 255 15.46 1.12 4.97
C GLU A 255 16.54 1.21 3.89
N ALA A 256 17.38 0.19 3.74
CA ALA A 256 18.39 0.13 2.68
C ALA A 256 17.75 0.22 1.28
N HIS A 257 16.61 -0.47 1.06
CA HIS A 257 15.90 -0.36 -0.20
C HIS A 257 15.33 1.05 -0.43
N ARG A 258 14.81 1.70 0.61
CA ARG A 258 14.37 3.09 0.53
C ARG A 258 15.51 4.02 0.13
N CYS A 259 16.68 3.92 0.81
CA CYS A 259 17.87 4.71 0.50
C CYS A 259 18.29 4.49 -0.97
N TRP A 260 18.30 3.25 -1.42
CA TRP A 260 18.62 2.92 -2.82
C TRP A 260 17.64 3.59 -3.81
N LEU A 261 16.32 3.58 -3.53
CA LEU A 261 15.33 4.27 -4.36
C LEU A 261 15.55 5.79 -4.40
N GLN A 262 15.95 6.39 -3.29
CA GLN A 262 16.24 7.82 -3.19
C GLN A 262 17.53 8.19 -3.95
N GLU A 263 18.62 7.43 -3.75
CA GLU A 263 19.88 7.63 -4.47
C GLU A 263 19.73 7.51 -5.99
N LYS A 264 18.86 6.59 -6.44
CA LYS A 264 18.54 6.41 -7.87
C LYS A 264 17.48 7.39 -8.37
N ASN A 265 16.95 8.29 -7.53
CA ASN A 265 15.85 9.21 -7.85
C ASN A 265 14.59 8.49 -8.38
N GLN A 266 14.33 7.27 -7.92
CA GLN A 266 13.22 6.44 -8.40
C GLN A 266 11.93 6.55 -7.57
N LEU A 267 11.98 7.11 -6.37
CA LEU A 267 10.83 7.14 -5.45
C LEU A 267 9.64 7.92 -6.04
N THR A 268 9.87 9.17 -6.46
CA THR A 268 8.82 10.01 -7.05
C THR A 268 8.25 9.47 -8.36
N PRO A 269 9.07 9.07 -9.36
CA PRO A 269 8.54 8.45 -10.57
C PRO A 269 7.72 7.19 -10.30
N ARG A 270 8.18 6.35 -9.36
CA ARG A 270 7.47 5.12 -8.97
C ARG A 270 6.09 5.42 -8.40
N ARG A 271 5.97 6.38 -7.49
CA ARG A 271 4.67 6.77 -6.90
C ARG A 271 3.74 7.43 -7.93
N LYS A 272 4.26 8.20 -8.86
CA LYS A 272 3.47 8.72 -10.00
C LYS A 272 2.97 7.59 -10.89
N ASN A 273 3.78 6.56 -11.12
CA ASN A 273 3.35 5.38 -11.87
C ASN A 273 2.24 4.62 -11.13
N PHE A 274 2.35 4.44 -9.82
CA PHE A 274 1.28 3.82 -9.00
C PHE A 274 -0.03 4.61 -9.10
N GLN A 275 0.04 5.94 -9.07
CA GLN A 275 -1.13 6.80 -9.27
C GLN A 275 -1.76 6.58 -10.64
N ALA A 276 -0.96 6.54 -11.69
CA ALA A 276 -1.42 6.30 -13.05
C ALA A 276 -2.08 4.91 -13.18
N GLU A 277 -1.44 3.86 -12.67
CA GLU A 277 -2.01 2.51 -12.66
C GLU A 277 -3.32 2.46 -11.88
N TRP A 278 -3.41 3.12 -10.72
CA TRP A 278 -4.63 3.22 -9.95
C TRP A 278 -5.77 3.87 -10.74
N ILE A 279 -5.49 4.97 -11.45
CA ILE A 279 -6.48 5.68 -12.26
C ILE A 279 -6.94 4.81 -13.43
N VAL A 280 -6.01 4.20 -14.17
CA VAL A 280 -6.32 3.34 -15.32
C VAL A 280 -7.15 2.14 -14.87
N LYS A 281 -6.77 1.48 -13.77
CA LYS A 281 -7.54 0.38 -13.19
C LYS A 281 -8.97 0.81 -12.88
N ARG A 282 -9.15 1.96 -12.22
CA ARG A 282 -10.45 2.48 -11.83
C ARG A 282 -11.33 2.85 -13.02
N LEU A 283 -10.75 3.45 -14.08
CA LEU A 283 -11.46 3.70 -15.33
C LEU A 283 -11.87 2.39 -16.02
N GLY A 284 -11.00 1.38 -15.99
CA GLY A 284 -11.30 0.06 -16.51
C GLY A 284 -12.43 -0.66 -15.76
N GLU A 285 -12.51 -0.50 -14.44
CA GLU A 285 -13.62 -1.02 -13.62
C GLU A 285 -14.96 -0.32 -13.93
N GLU A 286 -14.95 0.99 -14.22
CA GLU A 286 -16.17 1.75 -14.52
C GLU A 286 -16.63 1.59 -15.98
N PHE A 287 -15.72 1.59 -16.95
CA PHE A 287 -16.05 1.66 -18.39
C PHE A 287 -15.59 0.45 -19.21
N GLY A 288 -14.97 -0.53 -18.56
CA GLY A 288 -14.42 -1.71 -19.23
C GLY A 288 -13.26 -1.37 -20.18
N ARG A 289 -12.83 -2.37 -20.95
CA ARG A 289 -11.76 -2.22 -21.95
C ARG A 289 -12.11 -1.17 -23.01
N PHE A 290 -13.35 -1.11 -23.43
CA PHE A 290 -13.83 -0.14 -24.41
C PHE A 290 -13.56 1.31 -23.97
N GLY A 291 -13.80 1.63 -22.68
CA GLY A 291 -13.52 2.95 -22.13
C GLY A 291 -12.05 3.32 -22.20
N ILE A 292 -11.17 2.38 -21.83
CA ILE A 292 -9.72 2.57 -21.91
C ILE A 292 -9.26 2.78 -23.35
N ASP A 293 -9.70 1.94 -24.29
CA ASP A 293 -9.34 2.02 -25.71
C ASP A 293 -9.84 3.35 -26.33
N SER A 294 -11.05 3.81 -25.94
CA SER A 294 -11.61 5.09 -26.40
C SER A 294 -10.84 6.31 -25.90
N LEU A 295 -10.12 6.19 -24.80
CA LEU A 295 -9.26 7.24 -24.24
C LEU A 295 -7.81 7.19 -24.80
N GLY A 296 -7.51 6.31 -25.74
CA GLY A 296 -6.20 6.16 -26.36
C GLY A 296 -5.42 4.92 -25.92
N GLY A 297 -6.00 4.08 -25.09
CA GLY A 297 -5.38 2.85 -24.58
C GLY A 297 -4.48 3.07 -23.36
N THR A 298 -4.14 1.97 -22.71
CA THR A 298 -3.39 1.98 -21.44
C THR A 298 -2.05 2.72 -21.54
N THR A 299 -1.28 2.49 -22.60
CA THR A 299 0.06 3.08 -22.77
C THR A 299 0.00 4.61 -22.85
N VAL A 300 -0.96 5.15 -23.63
CA VAL A 300 -1.14 6.60 -23.79
C VAL A 300 -1.58 7.23 -22.47
N LEU A 301 -2.55 6.61 -21.79
CA LEU A 301 -3.03 7.09 -20.50
C LEU A 301 -1.93 7.09 -19.43
N MET A 302 -1.12 6.05 -19.35
CA MET A 302 0.01 5.98 -18.40
C MET A 302 1.02 7.11 -18.64
N ALA A 303 1.36 7.39 -19.91
CA ALA A 303 2.29 8.47 -20.26
C ALA A 303 1.72 9.87 -19.94
N GLU A 304 0.43 10.10 -20.21
CA GLU A 304 -0.27 11.35 -19.89
C GLU A 304 -0.32 11.59 -18.36
N LEU A 305 -0.72 10.58 -17.60
CA LEU A 305 -0.89 10.66 -16.16
C LEU A 305 0.43 10.85 -15.40
N ALA A 306 1.52 10.25 -15.87
CA ALA A 306 2.85 10.40 -15.25
C ALA A 306 3.39 11.83 -15.28
N GLN A 307 2.94 12.66 -16.23
CA GLN A 307 3.38 14.05 -16.39
C GLN A 307 2.53 15.04 -15.59
N SER A 308 1.34 14.65 -15.15
CA SER A 308 0.40 15.54 -14.47
C SER A 308 0.78 15.75 -13.00
N GLY A 309 0.55 16.98 -12.50
CA GLY A 309 0.72 17.36 -11.09
C GLY A 309 -0.58 17.37 -10.27
N SER A 310 -1.71 16.95 -10.87
CA SER A 310 -3.02 16.97 -10.21
C SER A 310 -3.23 15.79 -9.27
N SER A 311 -4.21 15.91 -8.36
CA SER A 311 -4.56 14.81 -7.45
C SER A 311 -5.11 13.58 -8.18
N PRO A 312 -5.00 12.38 -7.58
CA PRO A 312 -5.54 11.15 -8.19
C PRO A 312 -7.01 11.25 -8.59
N PHE A 313 -7.83 11.88 -7.76
CA PHE A 313 -9.26 12.03 -8.04
C PHE A 313 -9.56 13.04 -9.14
N GLU A 314 -8.80 14.15 -9.20
CA GLU A 314 -8.97 15.12 -10.28
C GLU A 314 -8.57 14.55 -11.64
N GLN A 315 -7.45 13.84 -11.70
CA GLN A 315 -7.03 13.16 -12.92
C GLN A 315 -8.08 12.12 -13.38
N TYR A 316 -8.58 11.33 -12.44
CA TYR A 316 -9.64 10.36 -12.70
C TYR A 316 -10.91 11.05 -13.22
N ASP A 317 -11.38 12.09 -12.54
CA ASP A 317 -12.62 12.80 -12.93
C ASP A 317 -12.46 13.51 -14.29
N MET A 318 -11.30 14.07 -14.60
CA MET A 318 -10.98 14.67 -15.90
C MET A 318 -11.08 13.62 -17.02
N LEU A 319 -10.45 12.47 -16.87
CA LEU A 319 -10.49 11.40 -17.87
C LEU A 319 -11.90 10.80 -18.00
N ARG A 320 -12.59 10.65 -16.89
CA ARG A 320 -13.99 10.22 -16.86
C ARG A 320 -14.89 11.17 -17.67
N GLN A 321 -14.77 12.48 -17.47
CA GLN A 321 -15.51 13.47 -18.22
C GLN A 321 -15.16 13.46 -19.71
N ARG A 322 -13.87 13.31 -20.04
CA ARG A 322 -13.40 13.19 -21.44
C ARG A 322 -14.07 12.00 -22.15
N PHE A 323 -14.12 10.84 -21.49
CA PHE A 323 -14.81 9.67 -22.02
C PHE A 323 -16.30 9.92 -22.22
N LEU A 324 -17.02 10.41 -21.20
CA LEU A 324 -18.47 10.65 -21.27
C LEU A 324 -18.84 11.68 -22.34
N SER A 325 -18.03 12.70 -22.56
CA SER A 325 -18.24 13.71 -23.60
C SER A 325 -18.05 13.11 -24.99
N SER A 326 -17.02 12.30 -25.18
CA SER A 326 -16.78 11.62 -26.48
C SER A 326 -17.86 10.58 -26.80
N TRP A 327 -18.42 9.94 -25.77
CA TRP A 327 -19.51 8.98 -25.93
C TRP A 327 -20.82 9.63 -26.40
N LYS A 328 -21.21 10.77 -25.79
CA LYS A 328 -22.40 11.54 -26.19
C LYS A 328 -22.32 12.06 -27.62
N GLY A 329 -21.13 12.46 -28.07
CA GLY A 329 -20.93 12.95 -29.45
C GLY A 329 -21.01 11.86 -30.53
N LYS A 330 -20.96 10.57 -30.17
CA LYS A 330 -21.11 9.44 -31.10
C LYS A 330 -22.56 8.92 -31.22
N GLN A 331 -23.47 9.43 -30.39
CA GLN A 331 -24.90 9.06 -30.43
C GLN A 331 -25.77 10.10 -31.14
N MET A 332 -25.23 11.21 -31.56
CA MET A 332 -25.86 12.20 -32.46
C MET A 332 -25.35 11.97 -33.89
#